data_1600ec0fcbea061f908433de22fccfa6
#
_entry.id   1600ec0fcbea061f908433de22fccfa6
#
_cell.length_a   1.000
_cell.length_b   1.000
_cell.length_c   1.000
_cell.angle_alpha   90.00
_cell.angle_beta   90.00
_cell.angle_gamma   90.00
#
_symmetry.space_group_name_H-M   'P 1'
#
loop_
_entity.id
_entity.type
_entity.pdbx_description
1 polymer ?
#
loop_
_entity_poly.entity_id
_entity_poly.type
_entity_poly.pdbx_seq_one_letter_code
_entity_poly.pdbx_strand_id
1 'polypeptide(L)'
;ADAVVCTHVSNAFGYILPVYEIAALCRRAGVPLIVDASQSAGVLDVDFARLGAAFVAMPGHKGLFGPQGTGILLCGADALPLMSGGSGSDSISQTMPDYLPDRLEAGTHNVCGIAGLLAGIRYVSAQGVDNIARRERRLSQNLSERLSRETRLEVFASPDVSCQTAVLSVRCRDMDCETLAQALAHSGIAVRAGLHCAPVAHRTAGTLETGTVRLSLSPFTTDADIAHTVRAFHDILRTGKSGFLY
;
A
#
# COMPACT_ATOMS: atom_id res chain seq x y z
N ALA A 1 18.98 -15.34 12.27
CA ALA A 1 18.18 -14.11 12.40
C ALA A 1 17.23 -14.27 13.57
N ASP A 2 17.04 -13.21 14.34
CA ASP A 2 16.19 -13.22 15.53
C ASP A 2 14.72 -12.93 15.19
N ALA A 3 14.49 -12.27 14.04
CA ALA A 3 13.18 -12.02 13.47
C ALA A 3 13.28 -11.79 11.97
N VAL A 4 12.16 -11.96 11.26
CA VAL A 4 11.99 -11.56 9.86
C VAL A 4 10.92 -10.50 9.80
N VAL A 5 11.22 -9.36 9.15
CA VAL A 5 10.25 -8.30 8.86
C VAL A 5 10.07 -8.24 7.34
N CYS A 6 8.83 -8.37 6.87
CA CYS A 6 8.54 -8.42 5.45
C CYS A 6 7.29 -7.60 5.13
N THR A 7 7.35 -6.75 4.09
CA THR A 7 6.15 -6.17 3.53
C THR A 7 5.40 -7.18 2.66
N HIS A 8 4.06 -7.15 2.68
CA HIS A 8 3.26 -8.05 1.83
C HIS A 8 3.16 -7.53 0.39
N VAL A 9 3.12 -6.21 0.21
CA VAL A 9 3.00 -5.58 -1.11
C VAL A 9 3.90 -4.37 -1.20
N SER A 10 4.65 -4.28 -2.29
CA SER A 10 5.48 -3.11 -2.58
C SER A 10 4.62 -1.85 -2.78
N ASN A 11 4.88 -0.83 -1.98
CA ASN A 11 4.20 0.45 -2.11
C ASN A 11 4.65 1.28 -3.32
N ALA A 12 5.80 0.93 -3.91
CA ALA A 12 6.31 1.60 -5.11
C ALA A 12 5.80 0.94 -6.39
N PHE A 13 5.84 -0.40 -6.46
CA PHE A 13 5.60 -1.14 -7.71
C PHE A 13 4.35 -2.02 -7.68
N GLY A 14 3.69 -2.17 -6.53
CA GLY A 14 2.49 -2.98 -6.40
C GLY A 14 2.72 -4.49 -6.46
N TYR A 15 3.96 -4.95 -6.45
CA TYR A 15 4.29 -6.37 -6.46
C TYR A 15 3.89 -7.03 -5.14
N ILE A 16 3.23 -8.19 -5.24
CA ILE A 16 2.85 -9.01 -4.10
C ILE A 16 4.01 -9.93 -3.76
N LEU A 17 4.50 -9.86 -2.52
CA LEU A 17 5.57 -10.71 -2.02
C LEU A 17 5.00 -12.02 -1.45
N PRO A 18 5.74 -13.14 -1.53
CA PRO A 18 5.28 -14.48 -1.13
C PRO A 18 5.32 -14.65 0.40
N VAL A 19 4.54 -13.84 1.13
CA VAL A 19 4.59 -13.81 2.61
C VAL A 19 4.15 -15.12 3.25
N TYR A 20 3.28 -15.90 2.61
CA TYR A 20 2.83 -17.19 3.12
C TYR A 20 3.92 -18.25 3.02
N GLU A 21 4.71 -18.26 1.95
CA GLU A 21 5.90 -19.10 1.77
C GLU A 21 6.99 -18.70 2.76
N ILE A 22 7.21 -17.39 2.94
CA ILE A 22 8.14 -16.84 3.95
C ILE A 22 7.68 -17.27 5.35
N ALA A 23 6.39 -17.18 5.65
CA ALA A 23 5.82 -17.60 6.93
C ALA A 23 6.07 -19.09 7.20
N ALA A 24 5.91 -19.95 6.17
CA ALA A 24 6.22 -21.37 6.29
C ALA A 24 7.70 -21.63 6.57
N LEU A 25 8.61 -20.86 5.96
CA LEU A 25 10.04 -20.93 6.24
C LEU A 25 10.37 -20.49 7.68
N CYS A 26 9.83 -19.33 8.10
CA CYS A 26 10.03 -18.79 9.43
C CYS A 26 9.57 -19.78 10.51
N ARG A 27 8.39 -20.39 10.32
CA ARG A 27 7.84 -21.39 11.24
C ARG A 27 8.74 -22.61 11.38
N ARG A 28 9.27 -23.14 10.26
CA ARG A 28 10.22 -24.26 10.29
C ARG A 28 11.54 -23.92 10.98
N ALA A 29 11.96 -22.66 10.86
CA ALA A 29 13.20 -22.18 11.47
C ALA A 29 13.03 -21.71 12.93
N GLY A 30 11.80 -21.67 13.45
CA GLY A 30 11.53 -21.12 14.79
C GLY A 30 11.79 -19.61 14.90
N VAL A 31 11.72 -18.86 13.78
CA VAL A 31 12.00 -17.43 13.73
C VAL A 31 10.68 -16.65 13.60
N PRO A 32 10.40 -15.66 14.47
CA PRO A 32 9.19 -14.88 14.40
C PRO A 32 9.12 -14.05 13.12
N LEU A 33 7.93 -14.00 12.50
CA LEU A 33 7.64 -13.18 11.33
C LEU A 33 6.79 -11.97 11.72
N ILE A 34 7.17 -10.80 11.22
CA ILE A 34 6.41 -9.56 11.30
C ILE A 34 6.03 -9.13 9.89
N VAL A 35 4.74 -8.95 9.63
CA VAL A 35 4.25 -8.58 8.30
C VAL A 35 3.76 -7.13 8.30
N ASP A 36 4.30 -6.32 7.39
CA ASP A 36 3.71 -5.03 7.03
C ASP A 36 2.63 -5.26 5.95
N ALA A 37 1.37 -5.19 6.36
CA ALA A 37 0.20 -5.31 5.51
C ALA A 37 -0.35 -3.96 5.04
N SER A 38 0.46 -2.91 5.07
CA SER A 38 0.05 -1.53 4.74
C SER A 38 -0.54 -1.35 3.34
N GLN A 39 -0.21 -2.20 2.40
CA GLN A 39 -0.71 -2.14 1.03
C GLN A 39 -1.63 -3.32 0.68
N SER A 40 -1.75 -4.31 1.57
CA SER A 40 -2.55 -5.50 1.33
C SER A 40 -3.85 -5.52 2.13
N ALA A 41 -3.87 -4.97 3.34
CA ALA A 41 -5.07 -4.94 4.17
C ALA A 41 -6.23 -4.23 3.45
N GLY A 42 -7.37 -4.90 3.33
CA GLY A 42 -8.55 -4.42 2.60
C GLY A 42 -8.50 -4.59 1.08
N VAL A 43 -7.36 -5.03 0.53
CA VAL A 43 -7.14 -5.23 -0.92
C VAL A 43 -6.88 -6.71 -1.25
N LEU A 44 -6.14 -7.39 -0.37
CA LEU A 44 -5.86 -8.83 -0.47
C LEU A 44 -6.35 -9.52 0.78
N ASP A 45 -6.60 -10.83 0.66
CA ASP A 45 -6.85 -11.66 1.84
C ASP A 45 -5.57 -11.73 2.70
N VAL A 46 -5.68 -11.27 3.94
CA VAL A 46 -4.61 -11.30 4.94
C VAL A 46 -5.08 -12.18 6.10
N ASP A 47 -4.90 -13.48 5.94
CA ASP A 47 -5.25 -14.46 6.95
C ASP A 47 -4.16 -14.56 8.02
N PHE A 48 -4.39 -13.92 9.17
CA PHE A 48 -3.47 -13.89 10.28
C PHE A 48 -3.18 -15.29 10.87
N ALA A 49 -4.21 -16.12 10.97
CA ALA A 49 -4.07 -17.47 11.50
C ALA A 49 -3.21 -18.34 10.56
N ARG A 50 -3.44 -18.26 9.26
CA ARG A 50 -2.66 -18.98 8.25
C ARG A 50 -1.22 -18.49 8.17
N LEU A 51 -0.98 -17.18 8.31
CA LEU A 51 0.36 -16.61 8.39
C LEU A 51 1.11 -17.15 9.62
N GLY A 52 0.43 -17.27 10.76
CA GLY A 52 1.10 -17.59 12.03
C GLY A 52 2.19 -16.57 12.35
N ALA A 53 1.99 -15.32 11.96
CA ALA A 53 2.94 -14.25 12.19
C ALA A 53 2.92 -13.81 13.66
N ALA A 54 4.08 -13.37 14.18
CA ALA A 54 4.15 -12.75 15.48
C ALA A 54 3.37 -11.45 15.54
N PHE A 55 3.48 -10.66 14.46
CA PHE A 55 2.73 -9.40 14.33
C PHE A 55 2.35 -9.14 12.88
N VAL A 56 1.16 -8.54 12.67
CA VAL A 56 0.75 -7.95 11.39
C VAL A 56 0.30 -6.51 11.63
N ALA A 57 0.98 -5.56 10.98
CA ALA A 57 0.71 -4.13 11.12
C ALA A 57 0.06 -3.56 9.86
N MET A 58 -0.93 -2.66 10.03
CA MET A 58 -1.61 -2.01 8.92
C MET A 58 -2.18 -0.64 9.31
N PRO A 59 -2.05 0.39 8.47
CA PRO A 59 -2.66 1.69 8.69
C PRO A 59 -4.15 1.66 8.34
N GLY A 60 -4.95 2.42 9.05
CA GLY A 60 -6.39 2.52 8.79
C GLY A 60 -6.76 3.31 7.53
N HIS A 61 -5.91 4.25 7.11
CA HIS A 61 -6.22 5.24 6.06
C HIS A 61 -5.88 4.80 4.62
N LYS A 62 -5.56 3.54 4.40
CA LYS A 62 -5.32 2.96 3.06
C LYS A 62 -6.48 2.07 2.64
N GLY A 63 -6.24 0.83 2.27
CA GLY A 63 -7.27 -0.11 1.80
C GLY A 63 -8.39 -0.44 2.80
N LEU A 64 -8.24 -0.05 4.08
CA LEU A 64 -9.29 -0.15 5.09
C LEU A 64 -10.25 1.05 5.12
N PHE A 65 -10.02 2.11 4.33
CA PHE A 65 -10.86 3.30 4.19
C PHE A 65 -11.18 4.05 5.49
N GLY A 66 -10.35 3.87 6.51
CA GLY A 66 -10.44 4.61 7.78
C GLY A 66 -9.74 5.98 7.70
N PRO A 67 -9.90 6.82 8.72
CA PRO A 67 -9.23 8.12 8.79
C PRO A 67 -7.73 8.00 9.08
N GLN A 68 -6.99 9.06 8.76
CA GLN A 68 -5.59 9.18 9.15
C GLN A 68 -5.44 9.14 10.68
N GLY A 69 -4.25 8.72 11.15
CA GLY A 69 -3.98 8.59 12.59
C GLY A 69 -4.63 7.36 13.23
N THR A 70 -5.08 6.40 12.42
CA THR A 70 -5.57 5.09 12.88
C THR A 70 -4.76 3.96 12.25
N GLY A 71 -4.72 2.83 12.93
CA GLY A 71 -4.07 1.61 12.46
C GLY A 71 -4.50 0.40 13.29
N ILE A 72 -4.06 -0.76 12.86
CA ILE A 72 -4.30 -2.03 13.54
C ILE A 72 -2.98 -2.77 13.65
N LEU A 73 -2.72 -3.30 14.84
CA LEU A 73 -1.68 -4.29 15.09
C LEU A 73 -2.34 -5.59 15.55
N LEU A 74 -2.20 -6.65 14.76
CA LEU A 74 -2.58 -8.00 15.19
C LEU A 74 -1.38 -8.64 15.90
N CYS A 75 -1.62 -9.12 17.12
CA CYS A 75 -0.58 -9.68 17.98
C CYS A 75 -0.77 -11.20 18.12
N GLY A 76 0.18 -11.97 17.63
CA GLY A 76 0.30 -13.42 17.80
C GLY A 76 1.40 -13.80 18.78
N ALA A 77 2.16 -12.82 19.26
CA ALA A 77 3.21 -12.97 20.25
C ALA A 77 3.09 -11.85 21.30
N ASP A 78 3.76 -12.05 22.41
CA ASP A 78 3.86 -11.02 23.45
C ASP A 78 4.82 -9.90 23.02
N ALA A 79 4.53 -8.68 23.47
CA ALA A 79 5.35 -7.50 23.20
C ALA A 79 5.39 -6.56 24.41
N LEU A 80 6.53 -5.91 24.57
CA LEU A 80 6.69 -4.85 25.55
C LEU A 80 6.17 -3.53 24.99
N PRO A 81 5.56 -2.65 25.81
CA PRO A 81 5.14 -1.33 25.38
C PRO A 81 6.36 -0.49 24.98
N LEU A 82 6.29 0.16 23.83
CA LEU A 82 7.29 1.14 23.39
C LEU A 82 7.12 2.46 24.11
N MET A 83 5.87 2.82 24.45
CA MET A 83 5.51 4.02 25.17
C MET A 83 4.68 3.65 26.40
N SER A 84 4.87 4.38 27.48
CA SER A 84 4.09 4.22 28.70
C SER A 84 3.36 5.51 29.03
N GLY A 85 2.17 5.39 29.63
CA GLY A 85 1.32 6.52 30.00
C GLY A 85 0.06 6.06 30.70
N GLY A 86 -0.89 6.94 30.95
CA GLY A 86 -2.18 6.57 31.52
C GLY A 86 -2.90 5.60 30.58
N SER A 87 -3.32 4.44 31.10
CA SER A 87 -4.06 3.45 30.31
C SER A 87 -5.59 3.69 30.34
N GLY A 88 -6.07 4.40 31.35
CA GLY A 88 -7.51 4.58 31.58
C GLY A 88 -8.21 3.37 32.19
N SER A 89 -7.59 2.20 32.16
CA SER A 89 -8.15 0.94 32.69
C SER A 89 -7.64 0.57 34.09
N ASP A 90 -6.43 1.00 34.44
CA ASP A 90 -5.83 0.78 35.76
C ASP A 90 -5.16 2.07 36.27
N SER A 91 -5.89 2.78 37.13
CA SER A 91 -5.44 4.08 37.67
C SER A 91 -4.48 3.95 38.86
N ILE A 92 -4.31 2.76 39.41
CA ILE A 92 -3.45 2.49 40.58
C ILE A 92 -2.03 2.14 40.16
N SER A 93 -1.90 1.43 39.03
CA SER A 93 -0.62 0.99 38.51
C SER A 93 0.22 2.14 37.96
N GLN A 94 1.52 2.14 38.28
CA GLN A 94 2.50 3.07 37.68
C GLN A 94 3.13 2.50 36.39
N THR A 95 2.81 1.26 36.06
CA THR A 95 3.27 0.58 34.85
C THR A 95 2.10 0.31 33.90
N MET A 96 2.40 0.05 32.64
CA MET A 96 1.37 -0.38 31.68
C MET A 96 0.77 -1.72 32.13
N PRO A 97 -0.54 -1.94 31.87
CA PRO A 97 -1.20 -3.21 32.16
C PRO A 97 -0.52 -4.42 31.52
N ASP A 98 -0.69 -5.59 32.12
CA ASP A 98 -0.11 -6.84 31.62
C ASP A 98 -0.95 -7.54 30.54
N TYR A 99 -2.06 -6.94 30.13
CA TYR A 99 -2.99 -7.52 29.15
C TYR A 99 -3.16 -6.64 27.91
N LEU A 100 -3.44 -7.26 26.77
CA LEU A 100 -3.79 -6.59 25.52
C LEU A 100 -5.31 -6.24 25.51
N PRO A 101 -5.69 -5.15 24.84
CA PRO A 101 -4.84 -4.23 24.08
C PRO A 101 -4.13 -3.18 24.93
N ASP A 102 -4.52 -2.96 26.18
CA ASP A 102 -4.15 -1.85 27.05
C ASP A 102 -2.64 -1.74 27.26
N ARG A 103 -1.92 -2.88 27.28
CA ARG A 103 -0.45 -2.91 27.39
C ARG A 103 0.24 -2.08 26.33
N LEU A 104 -0.30 -2.02 25.11
CA LEU A 104 0.34 -1.37 23.95
C LEU A 104 -0.34 -0.03 23.59
N GLU A 105 -1.37 0.36 24.31
CA GLU A 105 -2.16 1.56 24.04
C GLU A 105 -2.09 2.56 25.20
N ALA A 106 -1.05 3.40 25.21
CA ALA A 106 -0.89 4.45 26.21
C ALA A 106 -1.66 5.73 25.83
N GLY A 107 -2.32 6.35 26.81
CA GLY A 107 -3.03 7.62 26.64
C GLY A 107 -4.50 7.47 26.31
N THR A 108 -5.15 8.57 25.93
CA THR A 108 -6.57 8.58 25.53
C THR A 108 -6.73 8.11 24.10
N HIS A 109 -7.55 7.09 23.90
CA HIS A 109 -7.79 6.53 22.57
C HIS A 109 -8.47 7.52 21.62
N ASN A 110 -8.11 7.48 20.34
CA ASN A 110 -8.77 8.20 19.26
C ASN A 110 -10.12 7.54 18.90
N VAL A 111 -11.11 7.66 19.79
CA VAL A 111 -12.42 7.00 19.64
C VAL A 111 -13.12 7.39 18.34
N CYS A 112 -13.06 8.66 17.94
CA CYS A 112 -13.65 9.14 16.69
C CYS A 112 -12.97 8.49 15.47
N GLY A 113 -11.65 8.41 15.47
CA GLY A 113 -10.89 7.75 14.42
C GLY A 113 -11.17 6.24 14.35
N ILE A 114 -11.25 5.57 15.51
CA ILE A 114 -11.57 4.14 15.59
C ILE A 114 -12.98 3.87 15.05
N ALA A 115 -13.97 4.71 15.40
CA ALA A 115 -15.32 4.62 14.84
C ALA A 115 -15.35 4.78 13.31
N GLY A 116 -14.56 5.72 12.78
CA GLY A 116 -14.38 5.90 11.34
C GLY A 116 -13.70 4.70 10.67
N LEU A 117 -12.67 4.13 11.31
CA LEU A 117 -12.00 2.91 10.83
C LEU A 117 -12.98 1.71 10.81
N LEU A 118 -13.82 1.56 11.83
CA LEU A 118 -14.85 0.53 11.86
C LEU A 118 -15.82 0.68 10.68
N ALA A 119 -16.22 1.91 10.33
CA ALA A 119 -17.08 2.16 9.17
C ALA A 119 -16.39 1.73 7.86
N GLY A 120 -15.09 2.06 7.71
CA GLY A 120 -14.28 1.63 6.56
C GLY A 120 -14.17 0.10 6.45
N ILE A 121 -13.87 -0.59 7.56
CA ILE A 121 -13.80 -2.06 7.59
C ILE A 121 -15.16 -2.68 7.23
N ARG A 122 -16.26 -2.14 7.72
CA ARG A 122 -17.62 -2.60 7.36
C ARG A 122 -17.89 -2.45 5.86
N TYR A 123 -17.44 -1.34 5.27
CA TYR A 123 -17.54 -1.15 3.82
C TYR A 123 -16.75 -2.22 3.06
N VAL A 124 -15.48 -2.44 3.41
CA VAL A 124 -14.61 -3.46 2.80
C VAL A 124 -15.25 -4.85 2.93
N SER A 125 -15.75 -5.19 4.11
CA SER A 125 -16.41 -6.47 4.37
C SER A 125 -17.68 -6.65 3.52
N ALA A 126 -18.48 -5.59 3.36
CA ALA A 126 -19.70 -5.63 2.55
C ALA A 126 -19.41 -5.75 1.06
N GLN A 127 -18.33 -5.12 0.56
CA GLN A 127 -17.89 -5.28 -0.83
C GLN A 127 -17.25 -6.65 -1.09
N GLY A 128 -16.60 -7.21 -0.08
CA GLY A 128 -15.78 -8.41 -0.18
C GLY A 128 -14.38 -8.12 -0.74
N VAL A 129 -13.33 -8.48 0.01
CA VAL A 129 -11.93 -8.25 -0.36
C VAL A 129 -11.60 -8.84 -1.73
N ASP A 130 -12.08 -10.05 -2.03
CA ASP A 130 -11.86 -10.69 -3.34
C ASP A 130 -12.50 -9.92 -4.50
N ASN A 131 -13.66 -9.30 -4.29
CA ASN A 131 -14.32 -8.48 -5.31
C ASN A 131 -13.51 -7.19 -5.58
N ILE A 132 -13.02 -6.56 -4.51
CA ILE A 132 -12.13 -5.40 -4.58
C ILE A 132 -10.86 -5.79 -5.36
N ALA A 133 -10.19 -6.86 -4.94
CA ALA A 133 -8.96 -7.35 -5.58
C ALA A 133 -9.13 -7.64 -7.07
N ARG A 134 -10.20 -8.35 -7.45
CA ARG A 134 -10.49 -8.68 -8.86
C ARG A 134 -10.73 -7.44 -9.70
N ARG A 135 -11.54 -6.49 -9.19
CA ARG A 135 -11.82 -5.23 -9.87
C ARG A 135 -10.55 -4.41 -10.09
N GLU A 136 -9.80 -4.18 -9.03
CA GLU A 136 -8.57 -3.40 -9.06
C GLU A 136 -7.52 -4.02 -9.98
N ARG A 137 -7.33 -5.35 -9.91
CA ARG A 137 -6.40 -6.08 -10.77
C ARG A 137 -6.76 -5.95 -12.25
N ARG A 138 -8.06 -6.10 -12.59
CA ARG A 138 -8.54 -5.91 -13.97
C ARG A 138 -8.23 -4.51 -14.50
N LEU A 139 -8.48 -3.48 -13.69
CA LEU A 139 -8.22 -2.08 -14.06
C LEU A 139 -6.72 -1.81 -14.22
N SER A 140 -5.90 -2.32 -13.30
CA SER A 140 -4.44 -2.20 -13.34
C SER A 140 -3.86 -2.90 -14.57
N GLN A 141 -4.33 -4.09 -14.89
CA GLN A 141 -3.93 -4.83 -16.08
C GLN A 141 -4.28 -4.04 -17.35
N ASN A 142 -5.52 -3.57 -17.49
CA ASN A 142 -5.95 -2.75 -18.64
C ASN A 142 -5.07 -1.51 -18.80
N LEU A 143 -4.79 -0.80 -17.71
CA LEU A 143 -3.93 0.39 -17.74
C LEU A 143 -2.50 0.03 -18.15
N SER A 144 -1.92 -0.99 -17.52
CA SER A 144 -0.57 -1.46 -17.80
C SER A 144 -0.38 -1.88 -19.27
N GLU A 145 -1.29 -2.71 -19.82
CA GLU A 145 -1.23 -3.16 -21.20
C GLU A 145 -1.30 -2.00 -22.21
N ARG A 146 -2.11 -0.98 -21.91
CA ARG A 146 -2.25 0.19 -22.79
C ARG A 146 -1.07 1.12 -22.70
N LEU A 147 -0.54 1.39 -21.51
CA LEU A 147 0.65 2.23 -21.33
C LEU A 147 1.93 1.56 -21.85
N SER A 148 2.03 0.23 -21.81
CA SER A 148 3.17 -0.51 -22.36
C SER A 148 3.31 -0.45 -23.89
N ARG A 149 2.28 0.03 -24.60
CA ARG A 149 2.35 0.30 -26.05
C ARG A 149 3.11 1.58 -26.38
N GLU A 150 3.27 2.48 -25.41
CA GLU A 150 4.03 3.70 -25.55
C GLU A 150 5.52 3.42 -25.38
N THR A 151 6.29 3.48 -26.44
CA THR A 151 7.73 3.13 -26.46
C THR A 151 8.59 4.05 -25.57
N ARG A 152 8.11 5.25 -25.30
CA ARG A 152 8.75 6.22 -24.39
C ARG A 152 8.52 5.89 -22.91
N LEU A 153 7.58 5.02 -22.58
CA LEU A 153 7.30 4.59 -21.22
C LEU A 153 7.96 3.25 -20.90
N GLU A 154 8.41 3.14 -19.69
CA GLU A 154 8.73 1.90 -19.03
C GLU A 154 7.69 1.70 -17.93
N VAL A 155 6.95 0.60 -18.03
CA VAL A 155 5.86 0.26 -17.11
C VAL A 155 6.34 -0.86 -16.19
N PHE A 156 6.33 -0.61 -14.89
CA PHE A 156 6.74 -1.58 -13.87
C PHE A 156 5.52 -2.38 -13.43
N ALA A 157 5.25 -3.45 -14.13
CA ALA A 157 4.19 -4.40 -13.82
C ALA A 157 4.76 -5.81 -13.68
N SER A 158 4.15 -6.63 -12.84
CA SER A 158 4.50 -8.04 -12.73
C SER A 158 4.12 -8.79 -14.02
N PRO A 159 5.00 -9.67 -14.53
CA PRO A 159 4.65 -10.57 -15.63
C PRO A 159 3.48 -11.50 -15.26
N ASP A 160 3.40 -11.90 -14.00
CA ASP A 160 2.27 -12.63 -13.44
C ASP A 160 1.27 -11.65 -12.83
N VAL A 161 0.10 -11.54 -13.46
CA VAL A 161 -1.00 -10.66 -13.01
C VAL A 161 -1.48 -11.01 -11.59
N SER A 162 -1.31 -12.26 -11.16
CA SER A 162 -1.68 -12.68 -9.80
C SER A 162 -0.77 -12.09 -8.74
N CYS A 163 0.44 -11.68 -9.14
CA CYS A 163 1.46 -11.04 -8.29
C CYS A 163 1.45 -9.51 -8.38
N GLN A 164 0.37 -8.90 -8.88
CA GLN A 164 0.22 -7.45 -9.02
C GLN A 164 -1.03 -6.95 -8.30
N THR A 165 -0.88 -5.81 -7.59
CA THR A 165 -2.01 -5.04 -7.06
C THR A 165 -2.39 -3.88 -7.99
N ALA A 166 -3.26 -3.00 -7.51
CA ALA A 166 -3.69 -1.80 -8.24
C ALA A 166 -2.70 -0.61 -8.19
N VAL A 167 -1.49 -0.83 -7.70
CA VAL A 167 -0.40 0.14 -7.73
C VAL A 167 0.47 -0.15 -8.95
N LEU A 168 0.66 0.85 -9.80
CA LEU A 168 1.45 0.77 -11.02
C LEU A 168 2.43 1.95 -11.06
N SER A 169 3.70 1.68 -11.30
CA SER A 169 4.70 2.73 -11.51
C SER A 169 5.14 2.78 -12.97
N VAL A 170 5.36 3.99 -13.46
CA VAL A 170 5.87 4.23 -14.81
C VAL A 170 7.05 5.21 -14.78
N ARG A 171 8.00 5.03 -15.71
CA ARG A 171 9.10 5.96 -15.97
C ARG A 171 9.02 6.38 -17.43
N CYS A 172 9.09 7.70 -17.68
CA CYS A 172 9.31 8.21 -19.04
C CYS A 172 10.83 8.25 -19.30
N ARG A 173 11.25 7.88 -20.51
CA ARG A 173 12.66 7.77 -20.88
C ARG A 173 13.34 9.13 -21.10
N ASP A 174 12.56 10.14 -21.45
CA ASP A 174 12.99 11.47 -21.89
C ASP A 174 12.28 12.62 -21.17
N MET A 175 11.61 12.33 -20.06
CA MET A 175 10.97 13.30 -19.19
C MET A 175 11.11 12.85 -17.75
N ASP A 176 11.50 13.74 -16.84
CA ASP A 176 11.58 13.44 -15.42
C ASP A 176 10.20 13.17 -14.80
N CYS A 177 10.18 12.49 -13.66
CA CYS A 177 8.93 12.03 -13.06
C CYS A 177 8.09 13.18 -12.48
N GLU A 178 8.70 14.27 -12.02
CA GLU A 178 8.00 15.44 -11.50
C GLU A 178 7.29 16.19 -12.63
N THR A 179 7.96 16.44 -13.75
CA THR A 179 7.39 17.07 -14.94
C THR A 179 6.22 16.26 -15.49
N LEU A 180 6.38 14.95 -15.60
CA LEU A 180 5.29 14.06 -16.04
C LEU A 180 4.10 14.09 -15.08
N ALA A 181 4.36 14.06 -13.77
CA ALA A 181 3.29 14.12 -12.76
C ALA A 181 2.53 15.46 -12.80
N GLN A 182 3.24 16.57 -12.99
CA GLN A 182 2.62 17.89 -13.14
C GLN A 182 1.73 17.96 -14.40
N ALA A 183 2.22 17.44 -15.53
CA ALA A 183 1.43 17.40 -16.76
C ALA A 183 0.16 16.55 -16.61
N LEU A 184 0.25 15.42 -15.91
CA LEU A 184 -0.91 14.59 -15.58
C LEU A 184 -1.88 15.31 -14.64
N ALA A 185 -1.39 16.04 -13.65
CA ALA A 185 -2.21 16.83 -12.74
C ALA A 185 -2.99 17.92 -13.48
N HIS A 186 -2.39 18.61 -14.47
CA HIS A 186 -3.10 19.56 -15.35
C HIS A 186 -4.20 18.87 -16.17
N SER A 187 -4.07 17.59 -16.45
CA SER A 187 -5.11 16.78 -17.10
C SER A 187 -6.14 16.21 -16.10
N GLY A 188 -6.12 16.65 -14.83
CA GLY A 188 -7.04 16.19 -13.79
C GLY A 188 -6.72 14.79 -13.22
N ILE A 189 -5.49 14.29 -13.42
CA ILE A 189 -5.06 12.97 -12.96
C ILE A 189 -4.12 13.11 -11.77
N ALA A 190 -4.57 12.72 -10.59
CA ALA A 190 -3.78 12.72 -9.37
C ALA A 190 -2.83 11.52 -9.33
N VAL A 191 -1.53 11.79 -9.37
CA VAL A 191 -0.46 10.79 -9.27
C VAL A 191 0.59 11.23 -8.24
N ARG A 192 1.55 10.37 -7.95
CA ARG A 192 2.70 10.74 -7.11
C ARG A 192 4.00 10.46 -7.86
N ALA A 193 4.92 11.44 -7.87
CA ALA A 193 6.27 11.30 -8.39
C ALA A 193 7.28 10.96 -7.27
N GLY A 194 8.45 10.45 -7.65
CA GLY A 194 9.63 10.26 -6.81
C GLY A 194 9.86 8.81 -6.35
N LEU A 195 10.46 8.66 -5.17
CA LEU A 195 10.92 7.36 -4.63
C LEU A 195 9.91 6.66 -3.72
N HIS A 196 8.75 7.24 -3.44
CA HIS A 196 7.63 6.65 -2.70
C HIS A 196 8.03 6.07 -1.33
N CYS A 197 9.02 6.65 -0.65
CA CYS A 197 9.60 6.14 0.61
C CYS A 197 10.20 4.72 0.50
N ALA A 198 10.62 4.30 -0.70
CA ALA A 198 11.13 2.96 -0.97
C ALA A 198 12.46 2.96 -1.76
N PRO A 199 13.52 3.66 -1.27
CA PRO A 199 14.76 3.83 -2.03
C PRO A 199 15.45 2.50 -2.37
N VAL A 200 15.34 1.48 -1.53
CA VAL A 200 15.91 0.15 -1.79
C VAL A 200 15.20 -0.55 -2.95
N ALA A 201 13.87 -0.45 -3.02
CA ALA A 201 13.10 -1.00 -4.14
C ALA A 201 13.46 -0.28 -5.45
N HIS A 202 13.61 1.04 -5.42
CA HIS A 202 14.05 1.82 -6.58
C HIS A 202 15.49 1.50 -7.01
N ARG A 203 16.38 1.22 -6.06
CA ARG A 203 17.75 0.75 -6.39
C ARG A 203 17.70 -0.58 -7.12
N THR A 204 16.90 -1.53 -6.65
CA THR A 204 16.71 -2.84 -7.30
C THR A 204 16.11 -2.72 -8.69
N ALA A 205 15.17 -1.80 -8.88
CA ALA A 205 14.51 -1.55 -10.16
C ALA A 205 15.32 -0.63 -11.12
N GLY A 206 16.49 -0.13 -10.72
CA GLY A 206 17.30 0.79 -11.54
C GLY A 206 16.66 2.17 -11.73
N THR A 207 15.83 2.61 -10.79
CA THR A 207 15.09 3.89 -10.85
C THR A 207 15.42 4.82 -9.68
N LEU A 208 16.53 4.57 -8.96
CA LEU A 208 16.89 5.36 -7.79
C LEU A 208 17.12 6.85 -8.16
N GLU A 209 17.80 7.11 -9.27
CA GLU A 209 18.15 8.46 -9.72
C GLU A 209 17.00 9.17 -10.45
N THR A 210 16.09 8.41 -11.05
CA THR A 210 15.00 8.99 -11.86
C THR A 210 13.68 9.08 -11.11
N GLY A 211 13.49 8.30 -10.06
CA GLY A 211 12.16 8.08 -9.50
C GLY A 211 11.21 7.42 -10.52
N THR A 212 9.95 7.41 -10.17
CA THR A 212 8.85 6.99 -11.05
C THR A 212 7.60 7.83 -10.78
N VAL A 213 6.66 7.84 -11.71
CA VAL A 213 5.28 8.27 -11.47
C VAL A 213 4.47 7.06 -11.08
N ARG A 214 3.87 7.11 -9.88
CA ARG A 214 3.02 6.05 -9.35
C ARG A 214 1.55 6.37 -9.51
N LEU A 215 0.83 5.47 -10.15
CA LEU A 215 -0.62 5.45 -10.23
C LEU A 215 -1.16 4.47 -9.20
N SER A 216 -2.19 4.86 -8.46
CA SER A 216 -2.83 4.02 -7.44
C SER A 216 -4.31 3.98 -7.73
N LEU A 217 -4.80 2.85 -8.19
CA LEU A 217 -6.22 2.65 -8.48
C LEU A 217 -6.95 2.22 -7.21
N SER A 218 -8.26 2.35 -7.22
CA SER A 218 -9.12 1.99 -6.10
C SER A 218 -10.39 1.31 -6.60
N PRO A 219 -11.21 0.72 -5.74
CA PRO A 219 -12.51 0.19 -6.14
C PRO A 219 -13.47 1.24 -6.68
N PHE A 220 -13.18 2.53 -6.50
CA PHE A 220 -13.96 3.64 -7.07
C PHE A 220 -13.51 4.04 -8.48
N THR A 221 -12.32 3.63 -8.90
CA THR A 221 -11.81 3.89 -10.26
C THR A 221 -12.69 3.20 -11.30
N THR A 222 -12.99 3.93 -12.39
CA THR A 222 -13.83 3.47 -13.49
C THR A 222 -13.01 3.16 -14.75
N ASP A 223 -13.61 2.44 -15.70
CA ASP A 223 -13.01 2.23 -17.03
C ASP A 223 -12.86 3.55 -17.80
N ALA A 224 -13.73 4.54 -17.54
CA ALA A 224 -13.61 5.88 -18.11
C ALA A 224 -12.37 6.63 -17.58
N ASP A 225 -12.06 6.48 -16.29
CA ASP A 225 -10.84 7.06 -15.70
C ASP A 225 -9.58 6.44 -16.31
N ILE A 226 -9.58 5.11 -16.53
CA ILE A 226 -8.48 4.42 -17.22
C ILE A 226 -8.32 4.96 -18.65
N ALA A 227 -9.44 5.09 -19.40
CA ALA A 227 -9.40 5.60 -20.77
C ALA A 227 -8.92 7.06 -20.81
N HIS A 228 -9.33 7.88 -19.85
CA HIS A 228 -8.88 9.27 -19.71
C HIS A 228 -7.38 9.34 -19.42
N THR A 229 -6.91 8.54 -18.44
CA THR A 229 -5.49 8.46 -18.07
C THR A 229 -4.61 8.09 -19.26
N VAL A 230 -4.99 7.07 -20.03
CA VAL A 230 -4.23 6.65 -21.23
C VAL A 230 -4.20 7.75 -22.28
N ARG A 231 -5.31 8.46 -22.53
CA ARG A 231 -5.31 9.59 -23.47
C ARG A 231 -4.38 10.71 -23.01
N ALA A 232 -4.42 11.05 -21.72
CA ALA A 232 -3.55 12.09 -21.17
C ALA A 232 -2.07 11.74 -21.34
N PHE A 233 -1.67 10.51 -21.04
CA PHE A 233 -0.29 10.06 -21.31
C PHE A 233 0.08 10.20 -22.79
N HIS A 234 -0.78 9.72 -23.69
CA HIS A 234 -0.56 9.84 -25.14
C HIS A 234 -0.39 11.29 -25.58
N ASP A 235 -1.26 12.20 -25.14
CA ASP A 235 -1.21 13.61 -25.51
C ASP A 235 0.03 14.32 -24.98
N ILE A 236 0.41 14.06 -23.71
CA ILE A 236 1.63 14.59 -23.10
C ILE A 236 2.86 14.10 -23.86
N LEU A 237 2.95 12.81 -24.15
CA LEU A 237 4.07 12.24 -24.86
C LEU A 237 4.18 12.73 -26.31
N ARG A 238 3.07 12.93 -27.02
CA ARG A 238 3.04 13.42 -28.39
C ARG A 238 3.47 14.89 -28.50
N THR A 239 3.05 15.72 -27.57
CA THR A 239 3.31 17.17 -27.66
C THR A 239 4.70 17.56 -27.22
N GLY A 240 5.37 16.70 -26.44
CA GLY A 240 6.72 16.99 -25.90
C GLY A 240 6.76 18.22 -25.00
N LYS A 241 5.63 18.85 -24.75
CA LYS A 241 5.48 20.07 -23.97
C LYS A 241 4.75 19.72 -22.68
N SER A 242 5.40 19.94 -21.54
CA SER A 242 4.67 20.41 -20.36
C SER A 242 3.79 21.57 -20.87
N GLY A 243 2.46 21.42 -20.83
CA GLY A 243 1.54 22.47 -21.29
C GLY A 243 1.59 23.72 -20.41
N PHE A 244 2.74 24.32 -20.28
CA PHE A 244 2.93 25.65 -19.72
C PHE A 244 2.81 26.68 -20.86
N LEU A 245 1.59 27.02 -21.19
CA LEU A 245 1.28 28.40 -21.62
C LEU A 245 0.78 29.10 -20.35
N TYR A 246 1.60 30.04 -19.87
CA TYR A 246 1.21 31.04 -18.88
C TYR A 246 -0.02 31.80 -19.30
#